data_d03d31346325f59e8de67a32f81bf5ca
#
_entry.id   d03d31346325f59e8de67a32f81bf5ca
#
_cell.length_a   1.000
_cell.length_b   1.000
_cell.length_c   1.000
_cell.angle_alpha   90.00
_cell.angle_beta   90.00
_cell.angle_gamma   90.00
#
_symmetry.space_group_name_H-M   'P 1'
#
loop_
_entity.id
_entity.type
_entity.pdbx_description
1 polymer ?
#
loop_
_entity_poly.entity_id
_entity_poly.type
_entity_poly.pdbx_seq_one_letter_code
_entity_poly.pdbx_strand_id
1 'polypeptide(L)'
;MTPIYFISTYKPILCGIADYLKFLLKEIPKEKWKVISFDLKSFQDSLGRLTHEKKESPKQVWYGITNRRAPSTSEILKGIKKFNKKKENFVFWIQHTFGIWKDLRGFSRLLRELSKFKIKKIISFHTIHFQSQQTPFGMEKKEYNLLKKVLPWVEAITVFSKGSARVVKKAFPAFKNKVHILQHGIPSYPEIIKMPKKEAKRRIYKFLIEKTDLPRERISELKKENIFLDPNALLIGSSGFISPNKNTEKLFLMRDFLQNIIPEKKIVAIYVGIRREGSKKEINYSQKLHRFHNGRNKYFLETWLPQEMLPIFQRALDINFYWPKKCTQSGILSHILGTGVIIAGRDMEGSGEMLRESGQIAEKNFESLILKTKKIILNPFLLRKIERKAIKYAKKYSWENQALRHYKLAEKIISYPNRNEG
;
A
#
# COMPACT_ATOMS: atom_id res chain seq x y z
N MET A 1 -0.41 -23.77 -16.15
CA MET A 1 -0.30 -22.34 -15.69
C MET A 1 0.79 -21.65 -16.47
N THR A 2 0.46 -20.55 -17.11
CA THR A 2 1.40 -19.73 -17.90
C THR A 2 2.43 -19.03 -17.01
N PRO A 3 3.73 -19.08 -17.32
CA PRO A 3 4.74 -18.31 -16.57
C PRO A 3 4.52 -16.80 -16.70
N ILE A 4 4.68 -16.07 -15.59
CA ILE A 4 4.58 -14.62 -15.57
C ILE A 4 5.95 -14.02 -15.26
N TYR A 5 6.43 -13.14 -16.14
CA TYR A 5 7.68 -12.40 -15.95
C TYR A 5 7.36 -10.98 -15.51
N PHE A 6 7.54 -10.70 -14.21
CA PHE A 6 7.32 -9.38 -13.66
C PHE A 6 8.50 -8.45 -13.93
N ILE A 7 8.22 -7.23 -14.36
CA ILE A 7 9.21 -6.15 -14.44
C ILE A 7 8.85 -5.15 -13.33
N SER A 8 9.66 -5.11 -12.27
CA SER A 8 9.34 -4.35 -11.06
C SER A 8 10.57 -4.16 -10.17
N THR A 9 10.47 -3.27 -9.17
CA THR A 9 11.30 -3.37 -7.97
C THR A 9 10.93 -4.62 -7.18
N TYR A 10 11.93 -5.22 -6.51
CA TYR A 10 11.75 -6.36 -5.61
C TYR A 10 12.64 -6.22 -4.38
N LYS A 11 12.33 -6.96 -3.29
CA LYS A 11 13.19 -6.97 -2.08
C LYS A 11 14.64 -7.37 -2.45
N PRO A 12 15.68 -6.73 -1.87
CA PRO A 12 15.66 -5.86 -0.68
C PRO A 12 15.36 -4.37 -0.95
N ILE A 13 14.96 -3.96 -2.16
CA ILE A 13 14.60 -2.57 -2.43
C ILE A 13 13.40 -2.17 -1.57
N LEU A 14 13.56 -1.13 -0.74
CA LEU A 14 12.53 -0.62 0.17
C LEU A 14 11.54 0.26 -0.59
N CYS A 15 10.50 -0.34 -1.12
CA CYS A 15 9.38 0.41 -1.68
C CYS A 15 8.08 -0.40 -1.61
N GLY A 16 6.95 0.30 -1.55
CA GLY A 16 5.63 -0.35 -1.46
C GLY A 16 5.30 -1.28 -2.64
N ILE A 17 5.92 -1.07 -3.81
CA ILE A 17 5.74 -1.94 -4.98
C ILE A 17 6.49 -3.27 -4.79
N ALA A 18 7.70 -3.22 -4.21
CA ALA A 18 8.46 -4.41 -3.87
C ALA A 18 7.73 -5.25 -2.80
N ASP A 19 7.11 -4.59 -1.81
CA ASP A 19 6.26 -5.27 -0.82
C ASP A 19 5.01 -5.87 -1.45
N TYR A 20 4.31 -5.11 -2.30
CA TYR A 20 3.17 -5.60 -3.07
C TYR A 20 3.52 -6.88 -3.83
N LEU A 21 4.63 -6.84 -4.59
CA LEU A 21 5.03 -7.99 -5.40
C LEU A 21 5.48 -9.17 -4.54
N LYS A 22 6.20 -8.95 -3.43
CA LYS A 22 6.58 -10.01 -2.47
C LYS A 22 5.34 -10.74 -1.94
N PHE A 23 4.30 -10.01 -1.53
CA PHE A 23 3.06 -10.61 -1.04
C PHE A 23 2.32 -11.38 -2.13
N LEU A 24 2.21 -10.83 -3.33
CA LEU A 24 1.57 -11.49 -4.46
C LEU A 24 2.29 -12.81 -4.82
N LEU A 25 3.62 -12.77 -4.94
CA LEU A 25 4.43 -13.90 -5.37
C LEU A 25 4.56 -15.00 -4.32
N LYS A 26 4.31 -14.70 -3.04
CA LYS A 26 4.21 -15.71 -1.99
C LYS A 26 3.08 -16.73 -2.25
N GLU A 27 2.00 -16.27 -2.88
CA GLU A 27 0.81 -17.07 -3.18
C GLU A 27 0.86 -17.74 -4.57
N ILE A 28 1.96 -17.58 -5.29
CA ILE A 28 2.17 -18.12 -6.64
C ILE A 28 3.27 -19.20 -6.60
N PRO A 29 3.09 -20.40 -7.19
CA PRO A 29 4.15 -21.40 -7.26
C PRO A 29 5.45 -20.85 -7.83
N LYS A 30 6.59 -21.15 -7.19
CA LYS A 30 7.90 -20.54 -7.49
C LYS A 30 8.38 -20.74 -8.94
N GLU A 31 7.99 -21.82 -9.57
CA GLU A 31 8.33 -22.12 -10.97
C GLU A 31 7.51 -21.30 -11.98
N LYS A 32 6.38 -20.71 -11.56
CA LYS A 32 5.43 -19.99 -12.42
C LYS A 32 5.69 -18.48 -12.48
N TRP A 33 6.70 -17.96 -11.82
CA TRP A 33 7.04 -16.55 -11.91
C TRP A 33 8.54 -16.30 -11.97
N LYS A 34 8.90 -15.19 -12.60
CA LYS A 34 10.25 -14.61 -12.60
C LYS A 34 10.14 -13.10 -12.39
N VAL A 35 11.16 -12.49 -11.83
CA VAL A 35 11.23 -11.03 -11.66
C VAL A 35 12.50 -10.50 -12.32
N ILE A 36 12.31 -9.56 -13.24
CA ILE A 36 13.37 -8.74 -13.81
C ILE A 36 13.32 -7.42 -13.05
N SER A 37 14.26 -7.23 -12.13
CA SER A 37 14.31 -6.09 -11.21
C SER A 37 15.43 -5.12 -11.54
N PHE A 38 15.31 -3.95 -10.95
CA PHE A 38 16.33 -2.92 -11.02
C PHE A 38 17.55 -3.29 -10.22
N ASP A 39 18.72 -2.85 -10.67
CA ASP A 39 19.98 -3.00 -9.97
C ASP A 39 19.95 -2.32 -8.59
N LEU A 40 20.51 -3.00 -7.59
CA LEU A 40 20.49 -2.53 -6.20
C LEU A 40 21.29 -1.22 -6.04
N LYS A 41 22.36 -1.01 -6.82
CA LYS A 41 23.12 0.24 -6.82
C LYS A 41 22.26 1.45 -7.20
N SER A 42 21.30 1.26 -8.12
CA SER A 42 20.36 2.33 -8.53
C SER A 42 19.39 2.75 -7.42
N PHE A 43 19.32 2.01 -6.31
CA PHE A 43 18.43 2.23 -5.18
C PHE A 43 19.16 2.29 -3.84
N GLN A 44 20.45 2.61 -3.81
CA GLN A 44 21.25 2.68 -2.57
C GLN A 44 20.60 3.52 -1.48
N ASP A 45 20.04 4.68 -1.83
CA ASP A 45 19.30 5.55 -0.89
C ASP A 45 18.03 4.91 -0.31
N SER A 46 17.55 3.84 -0.94
CA SER A 46 16.34 3.09 -0.52
C SER A 46 16.69 1.75 0.11
N LEU A 47 17.98 1.41 0.22
CA LEU A 47 18.44 0.17 0.87
C LEU A 47 18.72 0.37 2.36
N GLY A 48 18.81 1.60 2.86
CA GLY A 48 19.03 2.08 4.23
C GLY A 48 19.14 1.02 5.34
N ARG A 49 19.21 1.41 6.59
CA ARG A 49 19.35 0.54 7.78
C ARG A 49 18.39 -0.66 7.89
N LEU A 50 17.37 -0.72 7.02
CA LEU A 50 16.35 -1.78 6.99
C LEU A 50 16.83 -3.06 6.26
N THR A 51 18.09 -3.16 5.87
CA THR A 51 18.69 -4.37 5.28
C THR A 51 19.05 -5.47 6.30
N HIS A 52 18.45 -5.45 7.48
CA HIS A 52 18.53 -6.59 8.42
C HIS A 52 17.75 -7.83 7.94
N GLU A 53 16.88 -7.71 6.94
CA GLU A 53 16.39 -8.89 6.22
C GLU A 53 17.56 -9.48 5.41
N LYS A 54 17.96 -10.71 5.73
CA LYS A 54 18.99 -11.48 5.01
C LYS A 54 18.89 -11.27 3.51
N LYS A 55 20.01 -11.02 2.84
CA LYS A 55 20.18 -10.85 1.38
C LYS A 55 19.88 -12.13 0.59
N GLU A 56 18.80 -12.82 0.85
CA GLU A 56 18.37 -13.91 0.01
C GLU A 56 17.74 -13.34 -1.25
N SER A 57 18.54 -13.25 -2.30
CA SER A 57 18.02 -13.05 -3.66
C SER A 57 17.45 -14.37 -4.15
N PRO A 58 16.13 -14.53 -4.27
CA PRO A 58 15.55 -15.75 -4.81
C PRO A 58 16.11 -16.03 -6.20
N LYS A 59 16.39 -17.29 -6.55
CA LYS A 59 16.86 -17.69 -7.89
C LYS A 59 15.95 -17.20 -9.02
N GLN A 60 14.71 -16.87 -8.70
CA GLN A 60 13.71 -16.32 -9.62
C GLN A 60 13.85 -14.82 -9.89
N VAL A 61 14.75 -14.10 -9.19
CA VAL A 61 14.91 -12.65 -9.33
C VAL A 61 16.25 -12.32 -9.96
N TRP A 62 16.23 -11.43 -10.95
CA TRP A 62 17.42 -10.87 -11.55
C TRP A 62 17.45 -9.35 -11.40
N TYR A 63 18.48 -8.83 -10.76
CA TYR A 63 18.69 -7.40 -10.52
C TYR A 63 19.65 -6.83 -11.57
N GLY A 64 19.15 -6.59 -12.79
CA GLY A 64 19.98 -6.22 -13.92
C GLY A 64 19.52 -5.01 -14.73
N ILE A 65 18.45 -4.31 -14.33
CA ILE A 65 18.06 -3.05 -14.95
C ILE A 65 18.85 -1.93 -14.28
N THR A 66 19.85 -1.41 -14.99
CA THR A 66 20.76 -0.37 -14.46
C THR A 66 20.23 1.03 -14.68
N ASN A 67 19.54 1.28 -15.79
CA ASN A 67 18.95 2.58 -16.08
C ASN A 67 17.54 2.70 -15.51
N ARG A 68 17.44 3.25 -14.30
CA ARG A 68 16.17 3.49 -13.61
C ARG A 68 15.24 4.48 -14.34
N ARG A 69 15.80 5.43 -15.12
CA ARG A 69 14.99 6.45 -15.80
C ARG A 69 14.35 5.90 -17.07
N ALA A 70 15.12 5.20 -17.88
CA ALA A 70 14.70 4.64 -19.16
C ALA A 70 15.38 3.29 -19.41
N PRO A 71 14.87 2.19 -18.80
CA PRO A 71 15.39 0.84 -19.07
C PRO A 71 15.42 0.55 -20.56
N SER A 72 16.51 -0.03 -21.02
CA SER A 72 16.65 -0.40 -22.43
C SER A 72 15.98 -1.74 -22.72
N THR A 73 15.52 -1.94 -23.95
CA THR A 73 15.00 -3.23 -24.41
C THR A 73 16.07 -4.32 -24.27
N SER A 74 17.35 -4.01 -24.48
CA SER A 74 18.44 -4.96 -24.34
C SER A 74 18.61 -5.47 -22.90
N GLU A 75 18.45 -4.62 -21.88
CA GLU A 75 18.46 -5.05 -20.48
C GLU A 75 17.31 -6.03 -20.18
N ILE A 76 16.10 -5.72 -20.64
CA ILE A 76 14.95 -6.62 -20.47
C ILE A 76 15.19 -7.96 -21.18
N LEU A 77 15.71 -7.95 -22.42
CA LEU A 77 16.01 -9.17 -23.17
C LEU A 77 17.11 -10.02 -22.50
N LYS A 78 18.11 -9.40 -21.88
CA LYS A 78 19.10 -10.13 -21.06
C LYS A 78 18.43 -10.88 -19.89
N GLY A 79 17.49 -10.24 -19.21
CA GLY A 79 16.70 -10.87 -18.15
C GLY A 79 15.87 -12.04 -18.67
N ILE A 80 15.24 -11.90 -19.83
CA ILE A 80 14.49 -12.99 -20.47
C ILE A 80 15.41 -14.16 -20.78
N LYS A 81 16.53 -13.92 -21.49
CA LYS A 81 17.50 -14.98 -21.87
C LYS A 81 17.99 -15.75 -20.65
N LYS A 82 18.18 -15.08 -19.49
CA LYS A 82 18.58 -15.74 -18.25
C LYS A 82 17.56 -16.77 -17.76
N PHE A 83 16.28 -16.47 -17.90
CA PHE A 83 15.21 -17.30 -17.34
C PHE A 83 14.53 -18.23 -18.35
N ASN A 84 14.40 -17.80 -19.61
CA ASN A 84 13.64 -18.51 -20.64
C ASN A 84 14.53 -19.33 -21.57
N LYS A 85 15.31 -20.25 -21.01
CA LYS A 85 16.18 -21.16 -21.77
C LYS A 85 15.38 -22.12 -22.66
N LYS A 86 14.18 -22.53 -22.24
CA LYS A 86 13.30 -23.47 -22.95
C LYS A 86 12.37 -22.83 -23.97
N LYS A 87 12.47 -21.53 -24.20
CA LYS A 87 11.62 -20.74 -25.12
C LYS A 87 10.10 -20.92 -24.86
N GLU A 88 9.72 -21.06 -23.59
CA GLU A 88 8.31 -21.18 -23.18
C GLU A 88 7.57 -19.86 -23.44
N ASN A 89 6.28 -19.94 -23.75
CA ASN A 89 5.40 -18.79 -23.82
C ASN A 89 5.17 -18.21 -22.43
N PHE A 90 5.25 -16.90 -22.29
CA PHE A 90 5.06 -16.18 -21.03
C PHE A 90 4.38 -14.82 -21.26
N VAL A 91 3.90 -14.23 -20.16
CA VAL A 91 3.33 -12.89 -20.16
C VAL A 91 4.27 -11.96 -19.39
N PHE A 92 4.56 -10.78 -19.94
CA PHE A 92 5.14 -9.71 -19.17
C PHE A 92 4.09 -9.00 -18.33
N TRP A 93 4.42 -8.83 -17.05
CA TRP A 93 3.59 -8.05 -16.13
C TRP A 93 4.40 -6.91 -15.51
N ILE A 94 4.17 -5.70 -15.99
CA ILE A 94 4.96 -4.52 -15.60
C ILE A 94 4.24 -3.79 -14.47
N GLN A 95 4.93 -3.54 -13.36
CA GLN A 95 4.42 -2.73 -12.26
C GLN A 95 4.80 -1.27 -12.49
N HIS A 96 3.83 -0.40 -12.72
CA HIS A 96 4.07 1.01 -13.01
C HIS A 96 3.69 1.93 -11.86
N THR A 97 4.63 2.80 -11.51
CA THR A 97 4.41 4.02 -10.72
C THR A 97 5.36 5.11 -11.19
N PHE A 98 4.93 6.36 -11.11
CA PHE A 98 5.74 7.51 -11.52
C PHE A 98 7.02 7.69 -10.69
N GLY A 99 7.10 7.09 -9.50
CA GLY A 99 8.31 7.08 -8.67
C GLY A 99 9.41 6.15 -9.20
N ILE A 100 9.04 5.09 -9.92
CA ILE A 100 9.97 4.10 -10.51
C ILE A 100 10.28 4.48 -11.95
N TRP A 101 9.25 4.67 -12.79
CA TRP A 101 9.37 4.98 -14.22
C TRP A 101 9.32 6.50 -14.42
N LYS A 102 10.47 7.17 -14.25
CA LYS A 102 10.52 8.64 -14.28
C LYS A 102 10.47 9.22 -15.69
N ASP A 103 11.03 8.53 -16.69
CA ASP A 103 10.96 8.93 -18.08
C ASP A 103 9.79 8.25 -18.78
N LEU A 104 8.68 8.99 -18.92
CA LEU A 104 7.46 8.50 -19.58
C LEU A 104 7.62 8.28 -21.09
N ARG A 105 8.53 9.02 -21.74
CA ARG A 105 8.83 8.84 -23.18
C ARG A 105 9.64 7.55 -23.38
N GLY A 106 10.68 7.36 -22.56
CA GLY A 106 11.49 6.14 -22.55
C GLY A 106 10.66 4.90 -22.24
N PHE A 107 9.76 4.97 -21.23
CA PHE A 107 8.85 3.87 -20.93
C PHE A 107 7.92 3.50 -22.10
N SER A 108 7.33 4.49 -22.76
CA SER A 108 6.49 4.26 -23.94
C SER A 108 7.28 3.66 -25.12
N ARG A 109 8.53 4.12 -25.33
CA ARG A 109 9.45 3.58 -26.35
C ARG A 109 9.75 2.11 -26.07
N LEU A 110 10.09 1.77 -24.82
CA LEU A 110 10.34 0.40 -24.40
C LEU A 110 9.17 -0.54 -24.74
N LEU A 111 7.93 -0.13 -24.44
CA LEU A 111 6.75 -0.95 -24.75
C LEU A 111 6.55 -1.17 -26.25
N ARG A 112 6.78 -0.12 -27.07
CA ARG A 112 6.72 -0.22 -28.53
C ARG A 112 7.79 -1.15 -29.07
N GLU A 113 9.02 -1.08 -28.56
CA GLU A 113 10.11 -1.96 -28.98
C GLU A 113 9.85 -3.42 -28.56
N LEU A 114 9.35 -3.64 -27.34
CA LEU A 114 8.98 -4.98 -26.87
C LEU A 114 7.84 -5.61 -27.69
N SER A 115 7.02 -4.80 -28.38
CA SER A 115 5.96 -5.31 -29.25
C SER A 115 6.50 -6.03 -30.49
N LYS A 116 7.73 -5.74 -30.91
CA LYS A 116 8.40 -6.42 -32.04
C LYS A 116 8.73 -7.89 -31.74
N PHE A 117 8.74 -8.28 -30.45
CA PHE A 117 9.10 -9.63 -30.01
C PHE A 117 7.90 -10.55 -29.75
N LYS A 118 6.69 -10.22 -30.22
CA LYS A 118 5.44 -10.98 -30.01
C LYS A 118 5.12 -11.31 -28.55
N ILE A 119 5.69 -10.56 -27.59
CA ILE A 119 5.52 -10.76 -26.15
C ILE A 119 4.24 -10.06 -25.69
N LYS A 120 3.33 -10.80 -25.06
CA LYS A 120 2.12 -10.24 -24.46
C LYS A 120 2.46 -9.43 -23.21
N LYS A 121 1.86 -8.26 -23.04
CA LYS A 121 2.19 -7.29 -21.98
C LYS A 121 0.95 -6.87 -21.21
N ILE A 122 1.05 -6.94 -19.88
CA ILE A 122 0.08 -6.38 -18.94
C ILE A 122 0.79 -5.31 -18.11
N ILE A 123 0.14 -4.18 -17.85
CA ILE A 123 0.66 -3.15 -16.95
C ILE A 123 -0.28 -2.96 -15.76
N SER A 124 0.24 -3.09 -14.54
CA SER A 124 -0.45 -2.63 -13.33
C SER A 124 -0.10 -1.18 -13.05
N PHE A 125 -1.08 -0.29 -13.11
CA PHE A 125 -0.92 1.10 -12.71
C PHE A 125 -1.27 1.28 -11.24
N HIS A 126 -0.25 1.51 -10.40
CA HIS A 126 -0.43 1.73 -8.97
C HIS A 126 -0.97 3.12 -8.62
N THR A 127 -0.98 4.03 -9.59
CA THR A 127 -1.47 5.40 -9.40
C THR A 127 -2.25 5.84 -10.62
N ILE A 128 -3.58 5.86 -10.50
CA ILE A 128 -4.49 6.51 -11.46
C ILE A 128 -5.52 7.27 -10.64
N HIS A 129 -5.43 8.59 -10.70
CA HIS A 129 -6.38 9.50 -10.07
C HIS A 129 -7.71 9.51 -10.82
N PHE A 130 -8.81 9.78 -10.10
CA PHE A 130 -10.14 9.92 -10.70
C PHE A 130 -10.98 11.06 -10.10
N GLN A 131 -10.34 11.87 -9.23
CA GLN A 131 -10.92 13.08 -8.65
C GLN A 131 -10.05 14.32 -8.94
N SER A 132 -9.12 14.24 -9.92
CA SER A 132 -8.28 15.35 -10.33
C SER A 132 -9.04 16.30 -11.27
N GLN A 133 -8.79 17.59 -11.12
CA GLN A 133 -9.33 18.64 -12.02
C GLN A 133 -8.44 18.90 -13.25
N GLN A 134 -7.32 18.20 -13.39
CA GLN A 134 -6.35 18.44 -14.47
C GLN A 134 -6.81 17.94 -15.85
N THR A 135 -7.82 17.07 -15.89
CA THR A 135 -8.46 16.61 -17.11
C THR A 135 -9.98 16.51 -16.95
N PRO A 136 -10.76 16.59 -18.02
CA PRO A 136 -12.22 16.43 -17.95
C PRO A 136 -12.69 15.06 -17.46
N PHE A 137 -11.78 14.08 -17.45
CA PHE A 137 -12.05 12.71 -17.04
C PHE A 137 -11.80 12.45 -15.56
N GLY A 138 -11.17 13.39 -14.84
CA GLY A 138 -10.80 13.22 -13.42
C GLY A 138 -9.39 12.65 -13.20
N MET A 139 -8.60 12.42 -14.24
CA MET A 139 -7.21 11.97 -14.16
C MET A 139 -6.23 13.14 -14.05
N GLU A 140 -5.02 12.90 -13.54
CA GLU A 140 -3.92 13.85 -13.72
C GLU A 140 -3.44 13.86 -15.19
N LYS A 141 -3.01 15.03 -15.67
CA LYS A 141 -2.55 15.24 -17.07
C LYS A 141 -1.42 14.28 -17.47
N LYS A 142 -0.48 14.01 -16.55
CA LYS A 142 0.62 13.06 -16.78
C LYS A 142 0.13 11.62 -16.98
N GLU A 143 -0.92 11.21 -16.26
CA GLU A 143 -1.52 9.88 -16.36
C GLU A 143 -2.27 9.70 -17.68
N TYR A 144 -3.08 10.70 -18.05
CA TYR A 144 -3.76 10.73 -19.33
C TYR A 144 -2.77 10.64 -20.51
N ASN A 145 -1.71 11.46 -20.49
CA ASN A 145 -0.69 11.48 -21.54
C ASN A 145 0.08 10.15 -21.62
N LEU A 146 0.35 9.51 -20.49
CA LEU A 146 0.99 8.20 -20.46
C LEU A 146 0.07 7.13 -21.04
N LEU A 147 -1.17 7.03 -20.57
CA LEU A 147 -2.15 6.05 -21.05
C LEU A 147 -2.39 6.17 -22.56
N LYS A 148 -2.52 7.40 -23.09
CA LYS A 148 -2.62 7.65 -24.54
C LYS A 148 -1.47 7.01 -25.33
N LYS A 149 -0.25 7.04 -24.77
CA LYS A 149 0.95 6.52 -25.43
C LYS A 149 1.14 5.01 -25.28
N VAL A 150 0.66 4.40 -24.18
CA VAL A 150 0.98 3.00 -23.86
C VAL A 150 -0.15 2.02 -24.22
N LEU A 151 -1.41 2.45 -24.16
CA LEU A 151 -2.56 1.58 -24.48
C LEU A 151 -2.51 0.88 -25.84
N PRO A 152 -1.97 1.51 -26.91
CA PRO A 152 -1.77 0.82 -28.19
C PRO A 152 -0.80 -0.37 -28.12
N TRP A 153 0.15 -0.39 -27.16
CA TRP A 153 1.26 -1.32 -27.13
C TRP A 153 1.14 -2.43 -26.09
N VAL A 154 0.00 -2.53 -25.39
CA VAL A 154 -0.25 -3.55 -24.37
C VAL A 154 -1.54 -4.29 -24.63
N GLU A 155 -1.64 -5.51 -24.16
CA GLU A 155 -2.82 -6.34 -24.28
C GLU A 155 -3.84 -6.03 -23.16
N ALA A 156 -3.35 -5.71 -21.96
CA ALA A 156 -4.20 -5.31 -20.84
C ALA A 156 -3.50 -4.29 -19.93
N ILE A 157 -4.31 -3.53 -19.21
CA ILE A 157 -3.89 -2.78 -18.03
C ILE A 157 -4.74 -3.17 -16.83
N THR A 158 -4.15 -3.10 -15.64
CA THR A 158 -4.87 -3.27 -14.39
C THR A 158 -4.80 -2.03 -13.53
N VAL A 159 -5.90 -1.73 -12.86
CA VAL A 159 -6.04 -0.64 -11.89
C VAL A 159 -6.69 -1.17 -10.61
N PHE A 160 -6.53 -0.47 -9.50
CA PHE A 160 -6.92 -0.98 -8.19
C PHE A 160 -8.32 -0.58 -7.72
N SER A 161 -9.02 0.30 -8.45
CA SER A 161 -10.32 0.82 -8.04
C SER A 161 -11.29 0.91 -9.20
N LYS A 162 -12.59 0.89 -8.89
CA LYS A 162 -13.66 1.09 -9.88
C LYS A 162 -13.63 2.49 -10.47
N GLY A 163 -13.32 3.51 -9.64
CA GLY A 163 -13.19 4.89 -10.08
C GLY A 163 -12.08 5.05 -11.10
N SER A 164 -10.88 4.50 -10.83
CA SER A 164 -9.78 4.52 -11.80
C SER A 164 -10.14 3.81 -13.10
N ALA A 165 -10.79 2.64 -13.05
CA ALA A 165 -11.22 1.93 -14.25
C ALA A 165 -12.24 2.73 -15.06
N ARG A 166 -13.22 3.35 -14.39
CA ARG A 166 -14.26 4.16 -15.02
C ARG A 166 -13.68 5.34 -15.81
N VAL A 167 -12.75 6.10 -15.20
CA VAL A 167 -12.16 7.27 -15.86
C VAL A 167 -11.27 6.88 -17.03
N VAL A 168 -10.52 5.78 -16.93
CA VAL A 168 -9.71 5.28 -18.05
C VAL A 168 -10.61 4.81 -19.20
N LYS A 169 -11.67 4.05 -18.92
CA LYS A 169 -12.60 3.60 -19.96
C LYS A 169 -13.34 4.75 -20.62
N LYS A 170 -13.69 5.81 -19.87
CA LYS A 170 -14.31 7.03 -20.41
C LYS A 170 -13.34 7.82 -21.29
N ALA A 171 -12.08 7.94 -20.87
CA ALA A 171 -11.07 8.70 -21.60
C ALA A 171 -10.56 7.97 -22.86
N PHE A 172 -10.61 6.64 -22.87
CA PHE A 172 -10.07 5.79 -23.95
C PHE A 172 -11.05 4.68 -24.32
N PRO A 173 -12.22 5.02 -24.92
CA PRO A 173 -13.30 4.05 -25.19
C PRO A 173 -12.88 2.93 -26.14
N ALA A 174 -12.01 3.19 -27.10
CA ALA A 174 -11.46 2.17 -28.02
C ALA A 174 -10.64 1.07 -27.28
N PHE A 175 -10.15 1.37 -26.08
CA PHE A 175 -9.35 0.43 -25.27
C PHE A 175 -10.09 -0.07 -24.02
N LYS A 176 -11.41 0.15 -23.90
CA LYS A 176 -12.20 -0.20 -22.70
C LYS A 176 -12.06 -1.67 -22.29
N ASN A 177 -11.94 -2.59 -23.25
CA ASN A 177 -11.81 -4.03 -23.01
C ASN A 177 -10.44 -4.44 -22.46
N LYS A 178 -9.42 -3.58 -22.56
CA LYS A 178 -8.08 -3.80 -21.99
C LYS A 178 -8.00 -3.41 -20.52
N VAL A 179 -9.02 -2.75 -19.94
CA VAL A 179 -8.99 -2.21 -18.58
C VAL A 179 -9.63 -3.18 -17.59
N HIS A 180 -8.82 -3.74 -16.71
CA HIS A 180 -9.23 -4.71 -15.69
C HIS A 180 -9.03 -4.13 -14.28
N ILE A 181 -9.89 -4.54 -13.34
CA ILE A 181 -9.81 -4.14 -11.94
C ILE A 181 -9.23 -5.30 -11.14
N LEU A 182 -8.04 -5.12 -10.58
CA LEU A 182 -7.45 -6.03 -9.61
C LEU A 182 -7.15 -5.22 -8.33
N GLN A 183 -8.05 -5.32 -7.35
CA GLN A 183 -7.89 -4.61 -6.09
C GLN A 183 -6.59 -5.02 -5.38
N HIS A 184 -6.10 -4.13 -4.52
CA HIS A 184 -4.93 -4.42 -3.70
C HIS A 184 -5.18 -5.64 -2.81
N GLY A 185 -4.22 -6.56 -2.76
CA GLY A 185 -4.29 -7.71 -1.88
C GLY A 185 -4.26 -7.31 -0.40
N ILE A 186 -4.98 -8.05 0.41
CA ILE A 186 -5.04 -7.85 1.86
C ILE A 186 -4.35 -9.02 2.54
N PRO A 187 -3.35 -8.76 3.41
CA PRO A 187 -2.72 -9.82 4.19
C PRO A 187 -3.73 -10.50 5.11
N SER A 188 -3.63 -11.80 5.28
CA SER A 188 -4.41 -12.55 6.25
C SER A 188 -3.64 -12.66 7.56
N TYR A 189 -4.28 -12.26 8.66
CA TYR A 189 -3.72 -12.33 10.01
C TYR A 189 -4.66 -13.07 10.97
N PRO A 190 -4.93 -14.38 10.77
CA PRO A 190 -5.92 -15.12 11.56
C PRO A 190 -5.64 -15.09 13.06
N GLU A 191 -4.37 -15.20 13.47
CA GLU A 191 -3.96 -15.14 14.88
C GLU A 191 -4.16 -13.75 15.49
N ILE A 192 -3.97 -12.69 14.71
CA ILE A 192 -4.21 -11.32 15.16
C ILE A 192 -5.71 -11.03 15.27
N ILE A 193 -6.52 -11.52 14.34
CA ILE A 193 -7.99 -11.38 14.40
C ILE A 193 -8.55 -12.04 15.66
N LYS A 194 -8.05 -13.23 16.03
CA LYS A 194 -8.45 -13.96 17.24
C LYS A 194 -7.88 -13.35 18.52
N MET A 195 -6.78 -12.59 18.43
CA MET A 195 -6.11 -12.01 19.59
C MET A 195 -7.00 -10.99 20.31
N PRO A 196 -7.24 -11.14 21.63
CA PRO A 196 -7.93 -10.11 22.41
C PRO A 196 -7.20 -8.76 22.35
N LYS A 197 -7.93 -7.66 22.26
CA LYS A 197 -7.31 -6.30 22.25
C LYS A 197 -6.40 -6.06 23.46
N LYS A 198 -6.79 -6.55 24.64
CA LYS A 198 -5.97 -6.46 25.87
C LYS A 198 -4.60 -7.11 25.68
N GLU A 199 -4.55 -8.27 25.04
CA GLU A 199 -3.29 -8.95 24.75
C GLU A 199 -2.46 -8.21 23.70
N ALA A 200 -3.08 -7.69 22.63
CA ALA A 200 -2.40 -6.85 21.65
C ALA A 200 -1.81 -5.59 22.30
N LYS A 201 -2.59 -4.92 23.17
CA LYS A 201 -2.12 -3.74 23.94
C LYS A 201 -0.91 -4.10 24.82
N ARG A 202 -0.95 -5.24 25.55
CA ARG A 202 0.17 -5.71 26.36
C ARG A 202 1.43 -6.00 25.56
N ARG A 203 1.29 -6.69 24.42
CA ARG A 203 2.45 -7.02 23.55
C ARG A 203 3.10 -5.79 22.97
N ILE A 204 2.31 -4.83 22.48
CA ILE A 204 2.86 -3.60 21.91
C ILE A 204 3.49 -2.71 22.98
N TYR A 205 2.89 -2.63 24.17
CA TYR A 205 3.48 -1.93 25.30
C TYR A 205 4.87 -2.50 25.63
N LYS A 206 4.96 -3.82 25.85
CA LYS A 206 6.24 -4.50 26.14
C LYS A 206 7.27 -4.24 25.04
N PHE A 207 6.87 -4.32 23.76
CA PHE A 207 7.76 -4.04 22.65
C PHE A 207 8.29 -2.60 22.68
N LEU A 208 7.42 -1.61 22.90
CA LEU A 208 7.80 -0.20 22.91
C LEU A 208 8.77 0.16 24.05
N ILE A 209 8.64 -0.47 25.23
CA ILE A 209 9.51 -0.17 26.36
C ILE A 209 10.80 -0.97 26.41
N GLU A 210 10.87 -2.15 25.77
CA GLU A 210 12.00 -3.07 25.88
C GLU A 210 12.84 -3.19 24.60
N LYS A 211 12.24 -2.96 23.42
CA LYS A 211 12.85 -3.34 22.14
C LYS A 211 12.94 -2.20 21.11
N THR A 212 12.73 -0.97 21.53
CA THR A 212 12.84 0.19 20.64
C THR A 212 14.00 1.11 21.01
N ASP A 213 14.39 1.96 20.07
CA ASP A 213 15.38 3.02 20.23
C ASP A 213 14.76 4.35 20.73
N LEU A 214 13.60 4.28 21.36
CA LEU A 214 12.95 5.46 21.92
C LEU A 214 13.81 6.10 23.02
N PRO A 215 13.85 7.45 23.13
CA PRO A 215 14.50 8.14 24.23
C PRO A 215 13.98 7.67 25.60
N ARG A 216 14.87 7.60 26.59
CA ARG A 216 14.52 7.16 27.95
C ARG A 216 13.35 7.92 28.55
N GLU A 217 13.25 9.20 28.28
CA GLU A 217 12.12 10.05 28.68
C GLU A 217 10.79 9.53 28.13
N ARG A 218 10.75 9.16 26.84
CA ARG A 218 9.55 8.59 26.19
C ARG A 218 9.15 7.25 26.78
N ILE A 219 10.14 6.42 27.11
CA ILE A 219 9.91 5.14 27.79
C ILE A 219 9.37 5.39 29.21
N SER A 220 9.91 6.36 29.95
CA SER A 220 9.44 6.74 31.28
C SER A 220 8.00 7.26 31.23
N GLU A 221 7.67 8.14 30.28
CA GLU A 221 6.30 8.63 30.06
C GLU A 221 5.32 7.48 29.79
N LEU A 222 5.67 6.53 28.91
CA LEU A 222 4.82 5.37 28.60
C LEU A 222 4.61 4.47 29.83
N LYS A 223 5.62 4.30 30.68
CA LYS A 223 5.53 3.53 31.93
C LYS A 223 4.63 4.23 32.94
N LYS A 224 4.82 5.53 33.13
CA LYS A 224 4.06 6.34 34.09
C LYS A 224 2.58 6.40 33.75
N GLU A 225 2.25 6.74 32.50
CA GLU A 225 0.87 6.93 32.06
C GLU A 225 0.15 5.62 31.74
N ASN A 226 0.90 4.55 31.50
CA ASN A 226 0.41 3.17 31.29
C ASN A 226 -0.78 3.05 30.31
N ILE A 227 -0.80 3.89 29.27
CA ILE A 227 -1.94 4.10 28.38
C ILE A 227 -2.45 2.84 27.68
N PHE A 228 -1.58 1.86 27.44
CA PHE A 228 -1.97 0.61 26.80
C PHE A 228 -2.67 -0.36 27.74
N LEU A 229 -2.41 -0.29 29.04
CA LEU A 229 -2.97 -1.19 30.05
C LEU A 229 -4.12 -0.55 30.83
N ASP A 230 -4.33 0.76 30.66
CA ASP A 230 -5.46 1.48 31.24
C ASP A 230 -6.76 1.02 30.57
N PRO A 231 -7.69 0.37 31.28
CA PRO A 231 -8.95 -0.12 30.72
C PRO A 231 -9.88 1.00 30.28
N ASN A 232 -9.72 2.22 30.81
CA ASN A 232 -10.53 3.38 30.48
C ASN A 232 -9.98 4.15 29.27
N ALA A 233 -8.73 3.85 28.82
CA ALA A 233 -8.12 4.51 27.67
C ALA A 233 -8.64 3.93 26.37
N LEU A 234 -9.21 4.82 25.54
CA LEU A 234 -9.56 4.57 24.15
C LEU A 234 -8.40 5.04 23.27
N LEU A 235 -7.73 4.11 22.61
CA LEU A 235 -6.58 4.39 21.77
C LEU A 235 -7.01 4.66 20.32
N ILE A 236 -6.78 5.86 19.83
CA ILE A 236 -6.85 6.18 18.39
C ILE A 236 -5.44 6.32 17.84
N GLY A 237 -5.14 5.73 16.69
CA GLY A 237 -3.76 5.77 16.25
C GLY A 237 -3.53 5.54 14.77
N SER A 238 -2.29 5.76 14.37
CA SER A 238 -1.80 5.49 13.01
C SER A 238 -0.34 5.08 13.05
N SER A 239 0.16 4.46 11.98
CA SER A 239 1.54 4.00 11.90
C SER A 239 2.15 4.11 10.49
N GLY A 240 3.47 3.90 10.43
CA GLY A 240 4.26 3.77 9.20
C GLY A 240 5.16 4.98 8.93
N PHE A 241 5.69 5.11 7.70
CA PHE A 241 6.62 6.20 7.38
C PHE A 241 6.02 7.58 7.65
N ILE A 242 6.79 8.44 8.32
CA ILE A 242 6.45 9.83 8.58
C ILE A 242 6.48 10.59 7.25
N SER A 243 5.37 11.22 6.89
CA SER A 243 5.28 11.93 5.61
C SER A 243 4.20 13.02 5.69
N PRO A 244 4.44 14.23 5.14
CA PRO A 244 3.43 15.29 5.07
C PRO A 244 2.13 14.88 4.38
N ASN A 245 2.20 13.90 3.47
CA ASN A 245 1.02 13.38 2.78
C ASN A 245 0.08 12.59 3.71
N LYS A 246 0.60 12.01 4.80
CA LYS A 246 -0.23 11.28 5.78
C LYS A 246 -1.11 12.17 6.64
N ASN A 247 -0.75 13.46 6.75
CA ASN A 247 -1.53 14.44 7.49
C ASN A 247 -1.76 14.04 8.96
N THR A 248 -0.69 13.56 9.60
CA THR A 248 -0.71 12.96 10.95
C THR A 248 -1.17 13.95 12.03
N GLU A 249 -0.97 15.25 11.84
CA GLU A 249 -1.49 16.28 12.73
C GLU A 249 -3.01 16.18 12.93
N LYS A 250 -3.75 15.71 11.93
CA LYS A 250 -5.20 15.50 12.06
C LYS A 250 -5.57 14.38 13.05
N LEU A 251 -4.68 13.43 13.31
CA LEU A 251 -4.87 12.43 14.37
C LEU A 251 -4.95 13.10 15.75
N PHE A 252 -4.02 14.01 16.05
CA PHE A 252 -3.99 14.73 17.32
C PHE A 252 -5.16 15.69 17.48
N LEU A 253 -5.55 16.36 16.39
CA LEU A 253 -6.75 17.19 16.37
C LEU A 253 -8.04 16.35 16.58
N MET A 254 -8.14 15.18 15.94
CA MET A 254 -9.27 14.28 16.14
C MET A 254 -9.39 13.86 17.60
N ARG A 255 -8.26 13.59 18.26
CA ARG A 255 -8.26 13.29 19.71
C ARG A 255 -8.85 14.44 20.53
N ASP A 256 -8.44 15.68 20.28
CA ASP A 256 -8.92 16.84 21.04
C ASP A 256 -10.43 17.04 20.85
N PHE A 257 -10.90 16.99 19.60
CA PHE A 257 -12.33 17.10 19.32
C PHE A 257 -13.14 15.97 19.96
N LEU A 258 -12.67 14.71 19.86
CA LEU A 258 -13.36 13.58 20.50
C LEU A 258 -13.38 13.72 22.01
N GLN A 259 -12.30 14.17 22.65
CA GLN A 259 -12.25 14.39 24.10
C GLN A 259 -13.27 15.42 24.54
N ASN A 260 -13.43 16.51 23.77
CA ASN A 260 -14.40 17.56 24.10
C ASN A 260 -15.86 17.07 24.00
N ILE A 261 -16.16 16.18 23.06
CA ILE A 261 -17.55 15.69 22.84
C ILE A 261 -17.84 14.34 23.51
N ILE A 262 -16.82 13.69 24.11
CA ILE A 262 -16.93 12.46 24.92
C ILE A 262 -16.05 12.63 26.18
N PRO A 263 -16.40 13.56 27.08
CA PRO A 263 -15.56 13.91 28.23
C PRO A 263 -15.37 12.75 29.22
N GLU A 264 -16.32 11.83 29.29
CA GLU A 264 -16.32 10.67 30.17
C GLU A 264 -15.33 9.57 29.76
N LYS A 265 -14.74 9.65 28.57
CA LYS A 265 -13.73 8.69 28.11
C LYS A 265 -12.34 9.33 28.10
N LYS A 266 -11.33 8.57 28.52
CA LYS A 266 -9.93 8.97 28.35
C LYS A 266 -9.49 8.64 26.92
N ILE A 267 -9.43 9.64 26.02
CA ILE A 267 -9.05 9.45 24.62
C ILE A 267 -7.56 9.73 24.46
N VAL A 268 -6.82 8.78 23.89
CA VAL A 268 -5.38 8.85 23.68
C VAL A 268 -5.08 8.72 22.18
N ALA A 269 -4.33 9.67 21.62
CA ALA A 269 -3.81 9.58 20.27
C ALA A 269 -2.37 9.07 20.25
N ILE A 270 -2.08 8.08 19.42
CA ILE A 270 -0.73 7.54 19.27
C ILE A 270 -0.34 7.36 17.83
N TYR A 271 0.83 7.88 17.45
CA TYR A 271 1.48 7.61 16.18
C TYR A 271 2.80 6.91 16.42
N VAL A 272 3.04 5.78 15.70
CA VAL A 272 4.32 5.08 15.72
C VAL A 272 4.85 4.96 14.30
N GLY A 273 6.07 5.43 14.07
CA GLY A 273 6.65 5.35 12.72
C GLY A 273 8.03 5.98 12.61
N ILE A 274 8.60 5.86 11.43
CA ILE A 274 9.96 6.33 11.14
C ILE A 274 9.97 7.20 9.88
N ARG A 275 10.86 8.18 9.83
CA ARG A 275 11.17 8.93 8.62
C ARG A 275 12.13 8.12 7.72
N ARG A 276 12.10 8.40 6.42
CA ARG A 276 13.11 7.91 5.49
C ARG A 276 14.38 8.76 5.61
N GLU A 277 15.53 8.13 5.56
CA GLU A 277 16.81 8.82 5.61
C GLU A 277 16.95 9.81 4.44
N GLY A 278 17.64 10.94 4.68
CA GLY A 278 17.95 11.94 3.67
C GLY A 278 16.78 12.84 3.22
N SER A 279 15.57 12.63 3.72
CA SER A 279 14.40 13.41 3.32
C SER A 279 14.21 14.67 4.20
N LYS A 280 14.73 15.83 3.75
CA LYS A 280 14.53 17.12 4.44
C LYS A 280 13.06 17.41 4.74
N LYS A 281 12.15 17.08 3.81
CA LYS A 281 10.70 17.27 4.00
C LYS A 281 10.15 16.44 5.16
N GLU A 282 10.62 15.20 5.33
CA GLU A 282 10.18 14.31 6.41
C GLU A 282 10.80 14.70 7.73
N ILE A 283 12.05 15.18 7.74
CA ILE A 283 12.73 15.74 8.93
C ILE A 283 11.93 16.93 9.48
N ASN A 284 11.66 17.94 8.64
CA ASN A 284 10.90 19.12 9.06
C ASN A 284 9.48 18.77 9.53
N TYR A 285 8.87 17.79 8.87
CA TYR A 285 7.52 17.34 9.26
C TYR A 285 7.53 16.57 10.57
N SER A 286 8.52 15.72 10.83
CA SER A 286 8.72 15.06 12.12
C SER A 286 8.89 16.04 13.25
N GLN A 287 9.77 17.05 13.08
CA GLN A 287 9.95 18.14 14.06
C GLN A 287 8.64 18.87 14.38
N LYS A 288 7.80 19.14 13.36
CA LYS A 288 6.46 19.68 13.59
C LYS A 288 5.59 18.74 14.43
N LEU A 289 5.63 17.44 14.17
CA LEU A 289 4.80 16.46 14.87
C LEU A 289 5.24 16.27 16.34
N HIS A 290 6.52 16.43 16.65
CA HIS A 290 6.99 16.40 18.04
C HIS A 290 6.32 17.46 18.93
N ARG A 291 5.86 18.60 18.37
CA ARG A 291 5.13 19.64 19.12
C ARG A 291 3.75 19.19 19.59
N PHE A 292 3.18 18.14 19.03
CA PHE A 292 1.89 17.56 19.48
C PHE A 292 2.07 16.56 20.61
N HIS A 293 3.28 16.05 20.82
CA HIS A 293 3.54 15.12 21.90
C HIS A 293 3.47 15.83 23.28
N ASN A 294 2.76 15.25 24.25
CA ASN A 294 2.63 15.80 25.59
C ASN A 294 2.76 14.75 26.72
N GLY A 295 3.09 13.48 26.37
CA GLY A 295 3.35 12.41 27.34
C GLY A 295 2.16 11.92 28.17
N ARG A 296 0.94 12.44 27.91
CA ARG A 296 -0.28 12.03 28.67
C ARG A 296 -1.34 11.39 27.76
N ASN A 297 -1.71 12.08 26.72
CA ASN A 297 -2.80 11.64 25.84
C ASN A 297 -2.49 11.84 24.33
N LYS A 298 -1.32 12.36 24.00
CA LYS A 298 -0.80 12.51 22.63
C LYS A 298 0.62 12.01 22.57
N TYR A 299 0.83 10.93 21.82
CA TYR A 299 2.13 10.28 21.69
C TYR A 299 2.55 10.27 20.21
N PHE A 300 3.63 10.97 19.92
CA PHE A 300 4.35 10.83 18.66
C PHE A 300 5.65 10.09 18.94
N LEU A 301 5.69 8.80 18.56
CA LEU A 301 6.80 7.90 18.82
C LEU A 301 7.54 7.63 17.50
N GLU A 302 8.69 8.29 17.34
CA GLU A 302 9.55 8.09 16.19
C GLU A 302 10.45 6.89 16.41
N THR A 303 9.97 5.71 16.05
CA THR A 303 10.70 4.44 16.12
C THR A 303 10.22 3.47 15.06
N TRP A 304 11.07 2.48 14.74
CA TRP A 304 10.73 1.44 13.78
C TRP A 304 9.76 0.42 14.38
N LEU A 305 8.71 0.13 13.63
CA LEU A 305 7.78 -0.94 13.95
C LEU A 305 8.01 -2.10 12.97
N PRO A 306 8.59 -3.22 13.42
CA PRO A 306 8.84 -4.39 12.58
C PRO A 306 7.57 -4.93 11.93
N GLN A 307 7.73 -5.64 10.81
CA GLN A 307 6.59 -6.13 10.02
C GLN A 307 5.66 -7.04 10.85
N GLU A 308 6.21 -7.84 11.76
CA GLU A 308 5.45 -8.72 12.67
C GLU A 308 4.71 -7.94 13.78
N MET A 309 5.24 -6.80 14.21
CA MET A 309 4.62 -5.96 15.24
C MET A 309 3.56 -5.01 14.69
N LEU A 310 3.61 -4.70 13.38
CA LEU A 310 2.66 -3.79 12.74
C LEU A 310 1.19 -4.24 12.91
N PRO A 311 0.80 -5.49 12.59
CA PRO A 311 -0.59 -5.93 12.79
C PRO A 311 -0.99 -6.01 14.28
N ILE A 312 -0.06 -6.28 15.20
CA ILE A 312 -0.32 -6.25 16.65
C ILE A 312 -0.61 -4.82 17.09
N PHE A 313 0.17 -3.83 16.65
CA PHE A 313 -0.08 -2.41 16.92
C PHE A 313 -1.46 -2.00 16.41
N GLN A 314 -1.79 -2.34 15.16
CA GLN A 314 -3.08 -2.03 14.55
C GLN A 314 -4.25 -2.65 15.32
N ARG A 315 -4.08 -3.88 15.82
CA ARG A 315 -5.08 -4.58 16.68
C ARG A 315 -5.21 -3.96 18.05
N ALA A 316 -4.14 -3.42 18.61
CA ALA A 316 -4.15 -2.76 19.91
C ALA A 316 -4.94 -1.44 19.93
N LEU A 317 -5.10 -0.80 18.79
CA LEU A 317 -5.89 0.43 18.63
C LEU A 317 -7.39 0.13 18.64
N ASP A 318 -8.15 1.01 19.31
CA ASP A 318 -9.61 0.97 19.26
C ASP A 318 -10.12 1.52 17.94
N ILE A 319 -9.49 2.60 17.43
CA ILE A 319 -9.72 3.18 16.11
C ILE A 319 -8.39 3.41 15.40
N ASN A 320 -8.25 2.85 14.22
CA ASN A 320 -7.13 3.18 13.32
C ASN A 320 -7.49 4.43 12.51
N PHE A 321 -6.63 5.44 12.53
CA PHE A 321 -6.85 6.70 11.84
C PHE A 321 -6.14 6.74 10.50
N TYR A 322 -6.85 7.16 9.44
CA TYR A 322 -6.31 7.23 8.09
C TYR A 322 -6.83 8.46 7.32
N TRP A 323 -6.04 9.55 7.28
CA TRP A 323 -6.48 10.82 6.69
C TRP A 323 -5.44 11.45 5.75
N PRO A 324 -5.05 10.79 4.65
CA PRO A 324 -4.03 11.32 3.73
C PRO A 324 -4.52 12.54 2.95
N LYS A 325 -3.56 13.38 2.51
CA LYS A 325 -3.84 14.52 1.62
C LYS A 325 -4.17 14.06 0.21
N LYS A 326 -3.43 13.06 -0.30
CA LYS A 326 -3.64 12.42 -1.62
C LYS A 326 -3.38 10.92 -1.49
N CYS A 327 -4.28 10.11 -2.03
CA CYS A 327 -4.08 8.66 -2.04
C CYS A 327 -5.01 7.94 -3.01
N THR A 328 -4.45 7.33 -4.04
CA THR A 328 -5.20 6.44 -4.95
C THR A 328 -5.25 5.02 -4.42
N GLN A 329 -4.21 4.59 -3.68
CA GLN A 329 -4.06 3.24 -3.12
C GLN A 329 -3.10 3.25 -1.93
N SER A 330 -3.33 2.36 -0.94
CA SER A 330 -2.52 2.32 0.28
C SER A 330 -2.28 0.90 0.80
N GLY A 331 -1.00 0.51 0.82
CA GLY A 331 -0.58 -0.75 1.44
C GLY A 331 -0.85 -0.80 2.95
N ILE A 332 -0.64 0.32 3.67
CA ILE A 332 -0.92 0.35 5.12
C ILE A 332 -2.40 0.15 5.42
N LEU A 333 -3.30 0.70 4.60
CA LEU A 333 -4.74 0.50 4.73
C LEU A 333 -5.11 -0.98 4.54
N SER A 334 -4.46 -1.66 3.60
CA SER A 334 -4.64 -3.11 3.39
C SER A 334 -4.19 -3.93 4.60
N HIS A 335 -3.06 -3.56 5.22
CA HIS A 335 -2.60 -4.21 6.46
C HIS A 335 -3.60 -4.02 7.61
N ILE A 336 -4.11 -2.80 7.80
CA ILE A 336 -5.10 -2.53 8.84
C ILE A 336 -6.37 -3.36 8.62
N LEU A 337 -6.90 -3.42 7.39
CA LEU A 337 -8.08 -4.24 7.07
C LEU A 337 -7.85 -5.73 7.32
N GLY A 338 -6.62 -6.22 7.08
CA GLY A 338 -6.23 -7.60 7.35
C GLY A 338 -6.30 -8.00 8.83
N THR A 339 -6.23 -7.04 9.74
CA THR A 339 -6.36 -7.30 11.20
C THR A 339 -7.82 -7.26 11.69
N GLY A 340 -8.78 -6.97 10.83
CA GLY A 340 -10.21 -6.98 11.17
C GLY A 340 -10.62 -5.87 12.13
N VAL A 341 -9.90 -4.74 12.17
CA VAL A 341 -10.14 -3.63 13.09
C VAL A 341 -10.92 -2.49 12.44
N ILE A 342 -11.25 -1.47 13.23
CA ILE A 342 -12.00 -0.31 12.80
C ILE A 342 -11.07 0.77 12.29
N ILE A 343 -11.45 1.39 11.18
CA ILE A 343 -10.73 2.49 10.56
C ILE A 343 -11.66 3.70 10.46
N ALA A 344 -11.19 4.85 10.95
CA ALA A 344 -11.76 6.14 10.66
C ALA A 344 -10.88 6.84 9.62
N GLY A 345 -11.39 7.02 8.41
CA GLY A 345 -10.58 7.47 7.30
C GLY A 345 -11.25 8.44 6.33
N ARG A 346 -10.40 9.10 5.54
CA ARG A 346 -10.84 10.03 4.51
C ARG A 346 -11.41 9.28 3.31
N ASP A 347 -12.63 9.64 2.93
CA ASP A 347 -13.25 9.17 1.68
C ASP A 347 -12.62 9.89 0.48
N MET A 348 -11.54 9.32 -0.03
CA MET A 348 -10.77 9.88 -1.13
C MET A 348 -10.37 8.78 -2.10
N GLU A 349 -10.72 8.93 -3.36
CA GLU A 349 -10.30 8.06 -4.47
C GLU A 349 -10.40 6.56 -4.15
N GLY A 350 -9.44 5.75 -4.59
CA GLY A 350 -9.44 4.30 -4.38
C GLY A 350 -9.30 3.88 -2.92
N SER A 351 -8.63 4.67 -2.08
CA SER A 351 -8.60 4.42 -0.63
C SER A 351 -9.98 4.63 0.01
N GLY A 352 -10.73 5.64 -0.44
CA GLY A 352 -12.12 5.86 -0.03
C GLY A 352 -13.05 4.74 -0.49
N GLU A 353 -12.92 4.26 -1.73
CA GLU A 353 -13.65 3.07 -2.20
C GLU A 353 -13.40 1.86 -1.30
N MET A 354 -12.14 1.60 -0.96
CA MET A 354 -11.74 0.49 -0.08
C MET A 354 -12.40 0.61 1.31
N LEU A 355 -12.40 1.81 1.91
CA LEU A 355 -13.05 2.06 3.20
C LEU A 355 -14.56 1.83 3.13
N ARG A 356 -15.26 2.36 2.12
CA ARG A 356 -16.71 2.17 1.95
C ARG A 356 -17.06 0.72 1.71
N GLU A 357 -16.39 0.04 0.80
CA GLU A 357 -16.65 -1.36 0.47
C GLU A 357 -16.38 -2.32 1.64
N SER A 358 -15.41 -2.00 2.49
CA SER A 358 -15.11 -2.74 3.72
C SER A 358 -16.00 -2.34 4.90
N GLY A 359 -16.91 -1.37 4.71
CA GLY A 359 -17.85 -0.92 5.73
C GLY A 359 -17.22 -0.11 6.85
N GLN A 360 -16.07 0.52 6.60
CA GLN A 360 -15.37 1.36 7.55
C GLN A 360 -15.98 2.77 7.64
N ILE A 361 -15.49 3.58 8.59
CA ILE A 361 -15.89 4.98 8.73
C ILE A 361 -15.16 5.77 7.64
N ALA A 362 -15.89 6.18 6.60
CA ALA A 362 -15.34 6.91 5.46
C ALA A 362 -16.09 8.23 5.30
N GLU A 363 -15.39 9.35 5.43
CA GLU A 363 -15.98 10.69 5.28
C GLU A 363 -15.07 11.62 4.49
N LYS A 364 -15.66 12.50 3.69
CA LYS A 364 -14.95 13.54 2.95
C LYS A 364 -14.57 14.72 3.83
N ASN A 365 -15.43 15.04 4.78
CA ASN A 365 -15.27 16.12 5.73
C ASN A 365 -14.75 15.60 7.08
N PHE A 366 -13.84 16.34 7.70
CA PHE A 366 -13.19 15.93 8.94
C PHE A 366 -14.12 15.95 10.16
N GLU A 367 -14.99 16.95 10.25
CA GLU A 367 -15.98 17.06 11.32
C GLU A 367 -17.00 15.92 11.26
N SER A 368 -17.49 15.61 10.06
CA SER A 368 -18.36 14.44 9.82
C SER A 368 -17.70 13.13 10.26
N LEU A 369 -16.38 13.00 10.02
CA LEU A 369 -15.62 11.84 10.50
C LEU A 369 -15.64 11.75 12.02
N ILE A 370 -15.41 12.86 12.73
CA ILE A 370 -15.41 12.92 14.19
C ILE A 370 -16.76 12.53 14.75
N LEU A 371 -17.85 13.13 14.26
CA LEU A 371 -19.21 12.84 14.72
C LEU A 371 -19.62 11.38 14.50
N LYS A 372 -19.27 10.84 13.32
CA LYS A 372 -19.55 9.44 13.02
C LYS A 372 -18.70 8.49 13.87
N THR A 373 -17.44 8.85 14.13
CA THR A 373 -16.57 8.09 15.03
C THR A 373 -17.12 8.08 16.46
N LYS A 374 -17.58 9.23 17.00
CA LYS A 374 -18.28 9.32 18.29
C LYS A 374 -19.43 8.32 18.36
N LYS A 375 -20.36 8.37 17.37
CA LYS A 375 -21.51 7.47 17.32
C LYS A 375 -21.12 6.00 17.38
N ILE A 376 -20.03 5.63 16.74
CA ILE A 376 -19.55 4.25 16.68
C ILE A 376 -18.87 3.85 17.99
N ILE A 377 -18.01 4.71 18.56
CA ILE A 377 -17.35 4.47 19.86
C ILE A 377 -18.39 4.19 20.97
N LEU A 378 -19.50 4.92 20.97
CA LEU A 378 -20.57 4.79 21.97
C LEU A 378 -21.53 3.61 21.69
N ASN A 379 -21.34 2.86 20.59
CA ASN A 379 -22.23 1.76 20.22
C ASN A 379 -21.44 0.45 19.95
N PRO A 380 -21.32 -0.44 20.96
CA PRO A 380 -20.59 -1.71 20.82
C PRO A 380 -21.13 -2.65 19.73
N PHE A 381 -22.43 -2.55 19.39
CA PHE A 381 -23.00 -3.35 18.31
C PHE A 381 -22.47 -2.88 16.94
N LEU A 382 -22.40 -1.57 16.71
CA LEU A 382 -21.84 -1.01 15.48
C LEU A 382 -20.36 -1.34 15.33
N LEU A 383 -19.58 -1.30 16.43
CA LEU A 383 -18.17 -1.70 16.44
C LEU A 383 -18.00 -3.13 15.90
N ARG A 384 -18.72 -4.10 16.50
CA ARG A 384 -18.68 -5.50 16.05
C ARG A 384 -19.14 -5.70 14.61
N LYS A 385 -20.13 -4.94 14.16
CA LYS A 385 -20.63 -4.99 12.78
C LYS A 385 -19.57 -4.53 11.77
N ILE A 386 -18.82 -3.47 12.09
CA ILE A 386 -17.74 -2.96 11.25
C ILE A 386 -16.57 -3.95 11.18
N GLU A 387 -16.15 -4.50 12.33
CA GLU A 387 -15.09 -5.52 12.39
C GLU A 387 -15.44 -6.76 11.55
N ARG A 388 -16.67 -7.28 11.62
CA ARG A 388 -17.13 -8.39 10.77
C ARG A 388 -17.06 -8.07 9.27
N LYS A 389 -17.44 -6.84 8.89
CA LYS A 389 -17.36 -6.39 7.48
C LYS A 389 -15.92 -6.29 7.01
N ALA A 390 -14.99 -5.78 7.84
CA ALA A 390 -13.56 -5.73 7.55
C ALA A 390 -13.01 -7.14 7.27
N ILE A 391 -13.32 -8.12 8.14
CA ILE A 391 -12.88 -9.52 7.98
C ILE A 391 -13.43 -10.13 6.68
N LYS A 392 -14.73 -9.92 6.39
CA LYS A 392 -15.35 -10.42 5.15
C LYS A 392 -14.68 -9.81 3.91
N TYR A 393 -14.38 -8.51 3.94
CA TYR A 393 -13.71 -7.81 2.87
C TYR A 393 -12.27 -8.31 2.69
N ALA A 394 -11.52 -8.47 3.78
CA ALA A 394 -10.16 -8.99 3.77
C ALA A 394 -10.09 -10.40 3.16
N LYS A 395 -11.00 -11.29 3.51
CA LYS A 395 -11.09 -12.63 2.91
C LYS A 395 -11.36 -12.58 1.41
N LYS A 396 -12.28 -11.71 0.96
CA LYS A 396 -12.63 -11.54 -0.47
C LYS A 396 -11.45 -11.09 -1.31
N TYR A 397 -10.60 -10.21 -0.77
CA TYR A 397 -9.47 -9.60 -1.45
C TYR A 397 -8.12 -10.04 -0.88
N SER A 398 -8.06 -11.24 -0.28
CA SER A 398 -6.79 -11.82 0.20
C SER A 398 -5.77 -11.92 -0.93
N TRP A 399 -4.48 -11.97 -0.58
CA TRP A 399 -3.41 -12.14 -1.56
C TRP A 399 -3.57 -13.42 -2.37
N GLU A 400 -4.03 -14.51 -1.76
CA GLU A 400 -4.36 -15.76 -2.44
C GLU A 400 -5.40 -15.55 -3.56
N ASN A 401 -6.51 -14.88 -3.24
CA ASN A 401 -7.54 -14.56 -4.22
C ASN A 401 -7.04 -13.58 -5.29
N GLN A 402 -6.15 -12.65 -4.94
CA GLN A 402 -5.54 -11.77 -5.93
C GLN A 402 -4.56 -12.51 -6.83
N ALA A 403 -3.75 -13.43 -6.31
CA ALA A 403 -2.87 -14.28 -7.10
C ALA A 403 -3.66 -15.07 -8.14
N LEU A 404 -4.76 -15.71 -7.72
CA LEU A 404 -5.65 -16.43 -8.64
C LEU A 404 -6.21 -15.54 -9.76
N ARG A 405 -6.61 -14.29 -9.42
CA ARG A 405 -7.11 -13.32 -10.42
C ARG A 405 -6.01 -12.87 -11.39
N HIS A 406 -4.78 -12.68 -10.91
CA HIS A 406 -3.63 -12.36 -11.77
C HIS A 406 -3.37 -13.50 -12.75
N TYR A 407 -3.41 -14.75 -12.28
CA TYR A 407 -3.24 -15.90 -13.15
C TYR A 407 -4.32 -16.00 -14.22
N LYS A 408 -5.58 -15.93 -13.83
CA LYS A 408 -6.70 -15.99 -14.79
C LYS A 408 -6.59 -14.91 -15.86
N LEU A 409 -6.13 -13.71 -15.48
CA LEU A 409 -5.90 -12.64 -16.46
C LEU A 409 -4.71 -12.97 -17.38
N ALA A 410 -3.61 -13.48 -16.85
CA ALA A 410 -2.45 -13.87 -17.64
C ALA A 410 -2.80 -14.99 -18.65
N GLU A 411 -3.52 -16.03 -18.23
CA GLU A 411 -3.99 -17.13 -19.09
C GLU A 411 -4.92 -16.60 -20.20
N LYS A 412 -5.85 -15.71 -19.86
CA LYS A 412 -6.71 -15.06 -20.86
C LYS A 412 -5.92 -14.23 -21.87
N ILE A 413 -4.90 -13.49 -21.43
CA ILE A 413 -4.12 -12.64 -22.33
C ILE A 413 -3.20 -13.44 -23.25
N ILE A 414 -2.64 -14.57 -22.79
CA ILE A 414 -1.78 -15.39 -23.64
C ILE A 414 -2.57 -16.10 -24.75
N SER A 415 -3.84 -16.42 -24.50
CA SER A 415 -4.72 -17.02 -25.51
C SER A 415 -5.20 -16.05 -26.62
N TYR A 416 -4.94 -14.74 -26.48
CA TYR A 416 -5.28 -13.79 -27.55
C TYR A 416 -4.41 -14.02 -28.77
N PRO A 417 -4.98 -13.96 -30.01
CA PRO A 417 -4.20 -14.05 -31.24
C PRO A 417 -3.13 -12.97 -31.29
N ASN A 418 -2.04 -13.23 -32.01
CA ASN A 418 -1.01 -12.22 -32.22
C ASN A 418 -1.54 -11.14 -33.19
N ARG A 419 -1.20 -9.87 -32.94
CA ARG A 419 -1.72 -8.70 -33.68
C ARG A 419 -1.44 -8.69 -35.20
N ASN A 420 -0.61 -9.62 -35.69
CA ASN A 420 -0.20 -9.66 -37.09
C ASN A 420 -0.80 -10.86 -37.84
N GLU A 421 -1.82 -11.51 -37.33
CA GLU A 421 -2.49 -12.66 -37.95
C GLU A 421 -3.91 -12.30 -38.45
N GLY A 422 -4.20 -11.00 -38.61
CA GLY A 422 -5.43 -10.46 -39.17
C GLY A 422 -5.16 -9.39 -40.22
#